data_05eafde7562df7e133e871e80c650b7f
#
_entry.id   05eafde7562df7e133e871e80c650b7f
#
_cell.length_a   1.000
_cell.length_b   1.000
_cell.length_c   1.000
_cell.angle_alpha   90.00
_cell.angle_beta   90.00
_cell.angle_gamma   90.00
#
_symmetry.space_group_name_H-M   'P 1'
#
loop_
_entity.id
_entity.type
_entity.pdbx_description
1 polymer ?
#
loop_
_entity_poly.entity_id
_entity_poly.type
_entity_poly.pdbx_seq_one_letter_code
_entity_poly.pdbx_strand_id
1 'polypeptide(L)'
;MIYKTWLEEWLAHYIEPTAKSRTYSRYSEIVRQHILPKLGECELEELTPGVLQKYITELLQTGNLRTGKGLSANSVNAIINVIQNFLRTAFNLGYVPTFTADRLKRPKIEEKEITCFTEQEQKKIEQAVLKSKKDKLFGIILCLYSGLRIGELLALRWDDIDMQKGTMTISHSCHDGKDKTGRYTRIEDTPKTSSSRRIIPLPKQLLPLLREEKKKSDSVYIISSKGNPLSVRSYQRSFDLLQKKLKIPHRGFHSLRHTFATRALECGMDVKTLSEILGHKSPTVTLNRYVHSLMEHKKDMMNRLGKLF
;
A
#
# COMPACT_ATOMS: atom_id res chain seq x y z
N MET A 1 3.69 33.18 -17.35
CA MET A 1 4.54 31.96 -17.54
C MET A 1 3.65 30.81 -17.93
N ILE A 2 3.95 30.14 -19.07
CA ILE A 2 3.16 28.99 -19.52
C ILE A 2 3.27 27.83 -18.49
N TYR A 3 2.14 27.29 -18.13
CA TYR A 3 1.99 26.27 -17.10
C TYR A 3 2.84 25.00 -17.34
N LYS A 4 2.97 24.58 -18.60
CA LYS A 4 3.78 23.42 -18.99
C LYS A 4 5.25 23.60 -18.62
N THR A 5 5.84 24.74 -18.93
CA THR A 5 7.26 25.05 -18.65
C THR A 5 7.51 25.00 -17.13
N TRP A 6 6.62 25.63 -16.34
CA TRP A 6 6.73 25.61 -14.89
C TRP A 6 6.58 24.19 -14.29
N LEU A 7 5.66 23.38 -14.80
CA LEU A 7 5.48 22.02 -14.32
C LEU A 7 6.70 21.12 -14.55
N GLU A 8 7.36 21.28 -15.71
CA GLU A 8 8.58 20.53 -16.04
C GLU A 8 9.74 20.96 -15.13
N GLU A 9 9.93 22.24 -14.91
CA GLU A 9 10.91 22.80 -13.97
C GLU A 9 10.63 22.36 -12.54
N TRP A 10 9.37 22.42 -12.11
CA TRP A 10 8.96 22.01 -10.78
C TRP A 10 9.22 20.51 -10.53
N LEU A 11 8.92 19.63 -11.47
CA LEU A 11 9.22 18.21 -11.37
C LEU A 11 10.73 17.98 -11.27
N ALA A 12 11.53 18.62 -12.10
CA ALA A 12 12.97 18.41 -12.18
C ALA A 12 13.72 18.99 -10.97
N HIS A 13 13.36 20.19 -10.52
CA HIS A 13 14.14 20.92 -9.51
C HIS A 13 13.58 20.82 -8.09
N TYR A 14 12.27 20.57 -7.93
CA TYR A 14 11.64 20.55 -6.59
C TYR A 14 11.20 19.16 -6.16
N ILE A 15 10.83 18.28 -7.09
CA ILE A 15 10.33 16.95 -6.74
C ILE A 15 11.38 15.87 -6.90
N GLU A 16 12.10 15.82 -8.02
CA GLU A 16 13.09 14.76 -8.27
C GLU A 16 14.19 14.70 -7.21
N PRO A 17 14.80 15.81 -6.75
CA PRO A 17 15.87 15.77 -5.74
C PRO A 17 15.36 15.42 -4.33
N THR A 18 14.08 15.71 -4.02
CA THR A 18 13.56 15.66 -2.66
C THR A 18 12.65 14.45 -2.40
N ALA A 19 12.00 13.95 -3.45
CA ALA A 19 11.03 12.87 -3.35
C ALA A 19 11.68 11.50 -3.59
N LYS A 20 11.15 10.45 -2.92
CA LYS A 20 11.51 9.08 -3.29
C LYS A 20 11.05 8.78 -4.73
N SER A 21 11.80 7.91 -5.43
CA SER A 21 11.58 7.56 -6.83
C SER A 21 10.13 7.19 -7.16
N ARG A 22 9.45 6.48 -6.27
CA ARG A 22 8.03 6.15 -6.43
C ARG A 22 7.11 7.37 -6.38
N THR A 23 7.41 8.35 -5.54
CA THR A 23 6.61 9.60 -5.44
C THR A 23 6.83 10.45 -6.69
N TYR A 24 8.09 10.60 -7.12
CA TYR A 24 8.43 11.27 -8.36
C TYR A 24 7.73 10.61 -9.57
N SER A 25 7.85 9.30 -9.72
CA SER A 25 7.19 8.56 -10.81
C SER A 25 5.68 8.78 -10.83
N ARG A 26 5.04 8.75 -9.66
CA ARG A 26 3.60 9.00 -9.55
C ARG A 26 3.22 10.44 -9.92
N TYR A 27 3.99 11.41 -9.47
CA TYR A 27 3.75 12.82 -9.81
C TYR A 27 3.95 13.08 -11.30
N SER A 28 5.04 12.56 -11.88
CA SER A 28 5.29 12.64 -13.31
C SER A 28 4.18 11.99 -14.14
N GLU A 29 3.67 10.84 -13.70
CA GLU A 29 2.56 10.16 -14.39
C GLU A 29 1.28 11.00 -14.33
N ILE A 30 0.92 11.53 -13.16
CA ILE A 30 -0.26 12.40 -12.99
C ILE A 30 -0.12 13.65 -13.85
N VAL A 31 1.04 14.29 -13.83
CA VAL A 31 1.29 15.50 -14.62
C VAL A 31 1.14 15.19 -16.11
N ARG A 32 1.83 14.18 -16.63
CA ARG A 32 1.83 13.86 -18.06
C ARG A 32 0.51 13.33 -18.58
N GLN A 33 -0.20 12.51 -17.79
CA GLN A 33 -1.42 11.85 -18.27
C GLN A 33 -2.69 12.67 -18.05
N HIS A 34 -2.75 13.44 -16.98
CA HIS A 34 -3.97 14.14 -16.59
C HIS A 34 -3.84 15.66 -16.67
N ILE A 35 -2.76 16.25 -16.16
CA ILE A 35 -2.69 17.70 -16.01
C ILE A 35 -2.29 18.38 -17.30
N LEU A 36 -1.14 18.04 -17.90
CA LEU A 36 -0.61 18.67 -19.12
C LEU A 36 -1.58 18.64 -20.31
N PRO A 37 -2.30 17.53 -20.60
CA PRO A 37 -3.18 17.50 -21.77
C PRO A 37 -4.36 18.48 -21.72
N LYS A 38 -4.72 18.96 -20.53
CA LYS A 38 -5.89 19.82 -20.32
C LYS A 38 -5.53 21.25 -19.92
N LEU A 39 -4.50 21.39 -19.11
CA LEU A 39 -4.14 22.68 -18.52
C LEU A 39 -2.77 23.19 -19.00
N GLY A 40 -1.98 22.39 -19.70
CA GLY A 40 -0.60 22.70 -20.04
C GLY A 40 -0.39 23.98 -20.85
N GLU A 41 -1.34 24.36 -21.67
CA GLU A 41 -1.28 25.55 -22.52
C GLU A 41 -1.84 26.82 -21.84
N CYS A 42 -2.40 26.71 -20.64
CA CYS A 42 -2.89 27.86 -19.87
C CYS A 42 -1.73 28.68 -19.30
N GLU A 43 -1.95 29.96 -19.05
CA GLU A 43 -1.07 30.76 -18.19
C GLU A 43 -1.35 30.45 -16.72
N LEU A 44 -0.33 30.55 -15.86
CA LEU A 44 -0.48 30.26 -14.41
C LEU A 44 -1.55 31.12 -13.74
N GLU A 45 -1.71 32.36 -14.21
CA GLU A 45 -2.69 33.32 -13.68
C GLU A 45 -4.14 32.96 -14.06
N GLU A 46 -4.33 32.21 -15.14
CA GLU A 46 -5.64 31.75 -15.62
C GLU A 46 -6.18 30.59 -14.79
N LEU A 47 -5.34 29.95 -13.98
CA LEU A 47 -5.72 28.82 -13.13
C LEU A 47 -6.50 29.28 -11.89
N THR A 48 -7.62 29.92 -12.14
CA THR A 48 -8.55 30.36 -11.09
C THR A 48 -9.19 29.17 -10.38
N PRO A 49 -9.72 29.34 -9.16
CA PRO A 49 -10.46 28.27 -8.47
C PRO A 49 -11.61 27.72 -9.31
N GLY A 50 -12.27 28.56 -10.11
CA GLY A 50 -13.36 28.16 -11.00
C GLY A 50 -12.90 27.25 -12.13
N VAL A 51 -11.77 27.58 -12.79
CA VAL A 51 -11.18 26.74 -13.85
C VAL A 51 -10.76 25.38 -13.29
N LEU A 52 -10.06 25.38 -12.18
CA LEU A 52 -9.62 24.15 -11.51
C LEU A 52 -10.81 23.30 -11.02
N GLN A 53 -11.88 23.92 -10.54
CA GLN A 53 -13.06 23.18 -10.09
C GLN A 53 -13.83 22.53 -11.26
N LYS A 54 -13.93 23.21 -12.41
CA LYS A 54 -14.47 22.62 -13.65
C LYS A 54 -13.65 21.42 -14.09
N TYR A 55 -12.32 21.55 -14.07
CA TYR A 55 -11.42 20.44 -14.39
C TYR A 55 -11.59 19.23 -13.45
N ILE A 56 -11.74 19.46 -12.14
CA ILE A 56 -12.05 18.39 -11.17
C ILE A 56 -13.36 17.68 -11.52
N THR A 57 -14.39 18.43 -11.92
CA THR A 57 -15.68 17.86 -12.35
C THR A 57 -15.53 17.00 -13.60
N GLU A 58 -14.76 17.48 -14.58
CA GLU A 58 -14.45 16.70 -15.80
C GLU A 58 -13.72 15.40 -15.49
N LEU A 59 -12.73 15.42 -14.58
CA LEU A 59 -12.04 14.21 -14.13
C LEU A 59 -12.98 13.18 -13.52
N LEU A 60 -13.99 13.64 -12.76
CA LEU A 60 -15.01 12.76 -12.16
C LEU A 60 -15.97 12.17 -13.19
N GLN A 61 -16.16 12.82 -14.33
CA GLN A 61 -17.09 12.36 -15.37
C GLN A 61 -16.40 11.49 -16.43
N THR A 62 -15.22 11.90 -16.89
CA THR A 62 -14.54 11.33 -18.08
C THR A 62 -13.04 11.12 -17.92
N GLY A 63 -12.48 11.36 -16.75
CA GLY A 63 -11.01 11.38 -16.52
C GLY A 63 -10.29 10.03 -16.63
N ASN A 64 -10.98 8.91 -16.78
CA ASN A 64 -10.34 7.60 -16.92
C ASN A 64 -9.93 7.34 -18.37
N LEU A 65 -8.67 7.51 -18.67
CA LEU A 65 -8.09 7.39 -20.01
C LEU A 65 -8.23 6.01 -20.66
N ARG A 66 -8.52 4.96 -19.88
CA ARG A 66 -8.69 3.59 -20.40
C ARG A 66 -10.14 3.28 -20.78
N THR A 67 -11.09 3.82 -20.04
CA THR A 67 -12.49 3.47 -20.16
C THR A 67 -13.36 4.63 -20.63
N GLY A 68 -12.85 5.85 -20.69
CA GLY A 68 -13.59 7.08 -20.95
C GLY A 68 -14.60 7.44 -19.85
N LYS A 69 -14.66 6.68 -18.74
CA LYS A 69 -15.52 6.96 -17.59
C LYS A 69 -14.85 7.90 -16.60
N GLY A 70 -15.54 8.23 -15.52
CA GLY A 70 -14.97 9.03 -14.43
C GLY A 70 -13.85 8.34 -13.66
N LEU A 71 -12.96 9.14 -13.10
CA LEU A 71 -11.98 8.68 -12.11
C LEU A 71 -12.63 8.51 -10.74
N SER A 72 -12.07 7.62 -9.92
CA SER A 72 -12.47 7.50 -8.52
C SER A 72 -12.12 8.76 -7.72
N ALA A 73 -12.88 9.07 -6.66
CA ALA A 73 -12.60 10.17 -5.74
C ALA A 73 -11.16 10.13 -5.21
N ASN A 74 -10.60 8.95 -4.93
CA ASN A 74 -9.21 8.79 -4.51
C ASN A 74 -8.20 9.23 -5.59
N SER A 75 -8.46 8.89 -6.86
CA SER A 75 -7.59 9.29 -7.98
C SER A 75 -7.65 10.79 -8.20
N VAL A 76 -8.85 11.37 -8.18
CA VAL A 76 -9.04 12.82 -8.32
C VAL A 76 -8.39 13.57 -7.15
N ASN A 77 -8.53 13.11 -5.92
CA ASN A 77 -7.85 13.71 -4.76
C ASN A 77 -6.32 13.63 -4.89
N ALA A 78 -5.78 12.58 -5.49
CA ALA A 78 -4.35 12.50 -5.76
C ALA A 78 -3.89 13.54 -6.80
N ILE A 79 -4.69 13.80 -7.83
CA ILE A 79 -4.42 14.86 -8.83
C ILE A 79 -4.50 16.24 -8.16
N ILE A 80 -5.53 16.49 -7.33
CA ILE A 80 -5.67 17.74 -6.57
C ILE A 80 -4.42 17.98 -5.69
N ASN A 81 -3.91 16.94 -5.02
CA ASN A 81 -2.69 17.07 -4.20
C ASN A 81 -1.47 17.51 -5.03
N VAL A 82 -1.32 17.02 -6.26
CA VAL A 82 -0.25 17.44 -7.16
C VAL A 82 -0.46 18.90 -7.55
N ILE A 83 -1.68 19.28 -7.97
CA ILE A 83 -2.03 20.66 -8.33
C ILE A 83 -1.75 21.62 -7.16
N GLN A 84 -2.19 21.28 -5.96
CA GLN A 84 -1.95 22.12 -4.77
C GLN A 84 -0.47 22.25 -4.45
N ASN A 85 0.32 21.18 -4.59
CA ASN A 85 1.73 21.21 -4.26
C ASN A 85 2.49 22.13 -5.21
N PHE A 86 2.30 21.99 -6.52
CA PHE A 86 3.03 22.83 -7.46
C PHE A 86 2.55 24.29 -7.46
N LEU A 87 1.24 24.58 -7.32
CA LEU A 87 0.74 25.95 -7.21
C LEU A 87 1.21 26.63 -5.90
N ARG A 88 1.34 25.87 -4.82
CA ARG A 88 1.94 26.39 -3.59
C ARG A 88 3.41 26.77 -3.78
N THR A 89 4.15 25.96 -4.51
CA THR A 89 5.55 26.29 -4.85
C THR A 89 5.61 27.54 -5.73
N ALA A 90 4.76 27.65 -6.75
CA ALA A 90 4.68 28.84 -7.62
C ALA A 90 4.33 30.11 -6.82
N PHE A 91 3.37 30.01 -5.89
CA PHE A 91 3.00 31.10 -5.00
C PHE A 91 4.17 31.54 -4.10
N ASN A 92 4.85 30.59 -3.47
CA ASN A 92 5.98 30.88 -2.59
C ASN A 92 7.16 31.51 -3.33
N LEU A 93 7.28 31.27 -4.63
CA LEU A 93 8.30 31.89 -5.53
C LEU A 93 7.84 33.22 -6.13
N GLY A 94 6.60 33.65 -5.86
CA GLY A 94 6.05 34.89 -6.40
C GLY A 94 5.62 34.82 -7.87
N TYR A 95 5.50 33.61 -8.46
CA TYR A 95 5.05 33.43 -9.85
C TYR A 95 3.54 33.65 -10.00
N VAL A 96 2.79 33.50 -8.94
CA VAL A 96 1.36 33.83 -8.89
C VAL A 96 1.06 34.69 -7.63
N PRO A 97 0.18 35.71 -7.75
CA PRO A 97 -0.08 36.65 -6.65
C PRO A 97 -0.91 36.04 -5.53
N THR A 98 -1.66 34.97 -5.82
CA THR A 98 -2.56 34.33 -4.85
C THR A 98 -2.50 32.82 -4.97
N PHE A 99 -2.63 32.11 -3.82
CA PHE A 99 -2.76 30.67 -3.81
C PHE A 99 -4.23 30.27 -4.01
N THR A 100 -4.57 29.87 -5.22
CA THR A 100 -5.96 29.61 -5.64
C THR A 100 -6.46 28.20 -5.30
N ALA A 101 -5.54 27.22 -5.12
CA ALA A 101 -5.88 25.83 -4.99
C ALA A 101 -6.33 25.37 -3.58
N ASP A 102 -6.29 26.23 -2.57
CA ASP A 102 -6.83 25.95 -1.22
C ASP A 102 -8.36 25.91 -1.19
N ARG A 103 -9.01 26.64 -2.10
CA ARG A 103 -10.47 26.76 -2.19
C ARG A 103 -11.15 25.63 -2.98
N LEU A 104 -10.41 24.63 -3.44
CA LEU A 104 -10.94 23.52 -4.22
C LEU A 104 -11.79 22.58 -3.37
N LYS A 105 -13.03 22.32 -3.81
CA LYS A 105 -13.90 21.32 -3.21
C LYS A 105 -13.44 19.93 -3.62
N ARG A 106 -13.06 19.13 -2.64
CA ARG A 106 -12.62 17.74 -2.85
C ARG A 106 -13.79 16.78 -2.94
N PRO A 107 -13.76 15.80 -3.87
CA PRO A 107 -14.75 14.75 -3.88
C PRO A 107 -14.67 13.93 -2.59
N LYS A 108 -15.83 13.61 -2.04
CA LYS A 108 -15.95 12.77 -0.84
C LYS A 108 -15.51 11.34 -1.17
N ILE A 109 -14.65 10.79 -0.34
CA ILE A 109 -14.22 9.41 -0.44
C ILE A 109 -15.23 8.56 0.34
N GLU A 110 -15.86 7.62 -0.33
CA GLU A 110 -16.65 6.59 0.33
C GLU A 110 -15.71 5.63 1.04
N GLU A 111 -15.90 5.46 2.34
CA GLU A 111 -15.16 4.46 3.11
C GLU A 111 -15.65 3.07 2.68
N LYS A 112 -14.75 2.31 2.05
CA LYS A 112 -15.03 0.92 1.72
C LYS A 112 -14.79 0.07 2.95
N GLU A 113 -15.75 -0.77 3.27
CA GLU A 113 -15.55 -1.79 4.29
C GLU A 113 -14.29 -2.61 4.03
N ILE A 114 -13.56 -2.89 5.10
CA ILE A 114 -12.38 -3.73 5.04
C ILE A 114 -12.83 -5.18 4.84
N THR A 115 -12.50 -5.73 3.69
CA THR A 115 -12.81 -7.13 3.40
C THR A 115 -11.69 -8.04 3.93
N CYS A 116 -12.00 -8.78 4.98
CA CYS A 116 -11.15 -9.85 5.53
C CYS A 116 -11.58 -11.21 4.95
N PHE A 117 -10.68 -12.18 4.97
CA PHE A 117 -11.04 -13.57 4.71
C PHE A 117 -11.77 -14.14 5.91
N THR A 118 -12.85 -14.88 5.67
CA THR A 118 -13.51 -15.68 6.72
C THR A 118 -12.56 -16.79 7.21
N GLU A 119 -12.81 -17.36 8.38
CA GLU A 119 -11.98 -18.49 8.87
C GLU A 119 -11.97 -19.68 7.91
N GLN A 120 -13.11 -19.96 7.30
CA GLN A 120 -13.21 -21.05 6.31
C GLN A 120 -12.39 -20.75 5.05
N GLU A 121 -12.44 -19.51 4.54
CA GLU A 121 -11.63 -19.09 3.40
C GLU A 121 -10.14 -19.10 3.74
N GLN A 122 -9.76 -18.63 4.92
CA GLN A 122 -8.39 -18.67 5.42
C GLN A 122 -7.86 -20.11 5.47
N LYS A 123 -8.60 -21.03 6.10
CA LYS A 123 -8.25 -22.46 6.17
C LYS A 123 -8.09 -23.08 4.76
N LYS A 124 -8.97 -22.74 3.81
CA LYS A 124 -8.84 -23.20 2.43
C LYS A 124 -7.56 -22.69 1.76
N ILE A 125 -7.22 -21.41 1.96
CA ILE A 125 -5.98 -20.81 1.45
C ILE A 125 -4.76 -21.51 2.04
N GLU A 126 -4.70 -21.68 3.36
CA GLU A 126 -3.61 -22.33 4.08
C GLU A 126 -3.38 -23.76 3.58
N GLN A 127 -4.44 -24.57 3.52
CA GLN A 127 -4.37 -25.94 3.03
C GLN A 127 -3.87 -26.01 1.57
N ALA A 128 -4.34 -25.10 0.71
CA ALA A 128 -3.92 -25.07 -0.68
C ALA A 128 -2.45 -24.66 -0.84
N VAL A 129 -1.98 -23.72 -0.01
CA VAL A 129 -0.57 -23.31 0.01
C VAL A 129 0.33 -24.43 0.50
N LEU A 130 -0.01 -25.07 1.64
CA LEU A 130 0.77 -26.16 2.23
C LEU A 130 0.85 -27.40 1.32
N LYS A 131 -0.22 -27.68 0.56
CA LYS A 131 -0.23 -28.78 -0.45
C LYS A 131 0.46 -28.40 -1.77
N SER A 132 0.84 -27.14 -1.93
CA SER A 132 1.43 -26.66 -3.19
C SER A 132 2.91 -26.98 -3.26
N LYS A 133 3.35 -27.46 -4.43
CA LYS A 133 4.79 -27.59 -4.76
C LYS A 133 5.42 -26.23 -5.17
N LYS A 134 4.68 -25.12 -5.07
CA LYS A 134 5.16 -23.79 -5.50
C LYS A 134 5.61 -23.01 -4.27
N ASP A 135 6.89 -23.03 -3.97
CA ASP A 135 7.53 -22.41 -2.81
C ASP A 135 7.15 -20.93 -2.65
N LYS A 136 7.01 -20.21 -3.76
CA LYS A 136 6.59 -18.79 -3.72
C LYS A 136 5.26 -18.55 -3.02
N LEU A 137 4.34 -19.52 -2.97
CA LEU A 137 3.04 -19.33 -2.31
C LEU A 137 3.14 -19.30 -0.79
N PHE A 138 4.23 -19.80 -0.21
CA PHE A 138 4.47 -19.78 1.23
C PHE A 138 4.38 -18.37 1.85
N GLY A 139 4.74 -17.33 1.10
CA GLY A 139 4.60 -15.94 1.53
C GLY A 139 3.18 -15.51 1.88
N ILE A 140 2.15 -16.21 1.37
CA ILE A 140 0.76 -15.97 1.74
C ILE A 140 0.54 -16.35 3.21
N ILE A 141 1.10 -17.50 3.64
CA ILE A 141 1.05 -17.92 5.05
C ILE A 141 1.81 -16.92 5.92
N LEU A 142 3.00 -16.49 5.51
CA LEU A 142 3.74 -15.47 6.25
C LEU A 142 2.91 -14.20 6.46
N CYS A 143 2.21 -13.72 5.43
CA CYS A 143 1.36 -12.54 5.56
C CYS A 143 0.16 -12.76 6.49
N LEU A 144 -0.47 -13.94 6.45
CA LEU A 144 -1.60 -14.28 7.32
C LEU A 144 -1.20 -14.33 8.80
N TYR A 145 0.06 -14.61 9.13
CA TYR A 145 0.55 -14.77 10.49
C TYR A 145 1.53 -13.70 10.97
N SER A 146 1.82 -12.70 10.15
CA SER A 146 2.72 -11.59 10.52
C SER A 146 2.23 -10.21 10.07
N GLY A 147 1.19 -10.15 9.24
CA GLY A 147 0.64 -8.90 8.73
C GLY A 147 1.57 -8.11 7.82
N LEU A 148 2.56 -8.73 7.18
CA LEU A 148 3.50 -8.08 6.26
C LEU A 148 2.79 -7.37 5.11
N ARG A 149 3.34 -6.23 4.69
CA ARG A 149 3.00 -5.63 3.39
C ARG A 149 3.67 -6.43 2.27
N ILE A 150 3.04 -6.49 1.10
CA ILE A 150 3.58 -7.26 -0.05
C ILE A 150 5.02 -6.87 -0.40
N GLY A 151 5.34 -5.58 -0.34
CA GLY A 151 6.70 -5.10 -0.61
C GLY A 151 7.71 -5.54 0.46
N GLU A 152 7.30 -5.59 1.73
CA GLU A 152 8.12 -6.11 2.84
C GLU A 152 8.35 -7.61 2.67
N LEU A 153 7.28 -8.37 2.40
CA LEU A 153 7.36 -9.82 2.14
C LEU A 153 8.35 -10.17 1.03
N LEU A 154 8.25 -9.48 -0.11
CA LEU A 154 9.07 -9.80 -1.27
C LEU A 154 10.53 -9.33 -1.13
N ALA A 155 10.81 -8.38 -0.25
CA ALA A 155 12.16 -7.94 0.08
C ALA A 155 12.80 -8.75 1.23
N LEU A 156 12.04 -9.63 1.89
CA LEU A 156 12.48 -10.38 3.06
C LEU A 156 13.51 -11.44 2.67
N ARG A 157 14.60 -11.49 3.42
CA ARG A 157 15.72 -12.41 3.22
C ARG A 157 15.79 -13.44 4.35
N TRP A 158 16.45 -14.55 4.10
CA TRP A 158 16.66 -15.58 5.13
C TRP A 158 17.44 -15.07 6.35
N ASP A 159 18.35 -14.11 6.15
CA ASP A 159 19.13 -13.49 7.21
C ASP A 159 18.31 -12.52 8.08
N ASP A 160 17.13 -12.14 7.62
CA ASP A 160 16.17 -11.34 8.42
C ASP A 160 15.43 -12.21 9.46
N ILE A 161 15.54 -13.55 9.40
CA ILE A 161 14.87 -14.48 10.32
C ILE A 161 15.86 -15.06 11.34
N ASP A 162 15.65 -14.73 12.61
CA ASP A 162 16.31 -15.41 13.72
C ASP A 162 15.48 -16.65 14.13
N MET A 163 15.93 -17.82 13.68
CA MET A 163 15.25 -19.09 13.94
C MET A 163 15.37 -19.56 15.41
N GLN A 164 16.32 -19.03 16.17
CA GLN A 164 16.53 -19.36 17.59
C GLN A 164 15.61 -18.51 18.46
N LYS A 165 15.60 -17.20 18.22
CA LYS A 165 14.71 -16.27 18.93
C LYS A 165 13.27 -16.33 18.43
N GLY A 166 13.00 -16.90 17.26
CA GLY A 166 11.70 -16.91 16.65
C GLY A 166 11.23 -15.52 16.26
N THR A 167 12.11 -14.70 15.66
CA THR A 167 11.81 -13.32 15.30
C THR A 167 12.16 -13.04 13.84
N MET A 168 11.50 -12.04 13.29
CA MET A 168 11.69 -11.56 11.93
C MET A 168 11.93 -10.05 11.95
N THR A 169 13.00 -9.59 11.32
CA THR A 169 13.35 -8.17 11.20
C THR A 169 12.88 -7.62 9.87
N ILE A 170 12.11 -6.55 9.89
CA ILE A 170 11.67 -5.85 8.67
C ILE A 170 12.55 -4.63 8.49
N SER A 171 13.44 -4.68 7.48
CA SER A 171 14.43 -3.64 7.20
C SER A 171 14.40 -3.14 5.75
N HIS A 172 13.65 -3.82 4.86
CA HIS A 172 13.58 -3.51 3.44
C HIS A 172 12.15 -3.62 2.93
N SER A 173 11.89 -2.96 1.81
CA SER A 173 10.64 -3.09 1.07
C SER A 173 10.92 -2.95 -0.42
N CYS A 174 10.17 -3.63 -1.27
CA CYS A 174 10.28 -3.48 -2.71
C CYS A 174 8.97 -3.00 -3.34
N HIS A 175 9.10 -2.45 -4.52
CA HIS A 175 7.98 -2.06 -5.38
C HIS A 175 8.37 -2.22 -6.85
N ASP A 176 7.37 -2.28 -7.71
CA ASP A 176 7.61 -2.24 -9.16
C ASP A 176 7.64 -0.75 -9.58
N GLY A 177 8.65 -0.39 -10.33
CA GLY A 177 8.86 0.96 -10.83
C GLY A 177 9.64 0.96 -12.14
N LYS A 178 9.83 2.14 -12.74
CA LYS A 178 10.71 2.30 -13.89
C LYS A 178 12.13 2.61 -13.39
N ASP A 179 13.10 1.94 -13.95
CA ASP A 179 14.50 2.28 -13.76
C ASP A 179 14.89 3.56 -14.55
N LYS A 180 16.15 3.96 -14.46
CA LYS A 180 16.69 5.14 -15.18
C LYS A 180 16.56 5.04 -16.70
N THR A 181 16.40 3.83 -17.24
CA THR A 181 16.21 3.58 -18.68
C THR A 181 14.74 3.55 -19.09
N GLY A 182 13.80 3.73 -18.12
CA GLY A 182 12.35 3.68 -18.35
C GLY A 182 11.78 2.25 -18.38
N ARG A 183 12.60 1.22 -18.17
CA ARG A 183 12.16 -0.18 -18.12
C ARG A 183 11.52 -0.50 -16.77
N TYR A 184 10.38 -1.19 -16.80
CA TYR A 184 9.74 -1.68 -15.59
C TYR A 184 10.59 -2.76 -14.91
N THR A 185 10.98 -2.50 -13.67
CA THR A 185 11.78 -3.41 -12.86
C THR A 185 11.32 -3.38 -11.40
N ARG A 186 11.78 -4.37 -10.63
CA ARG A 186 11.64 -4.37 -9.18
C ARG A 186 12.71 -3.44 -8.57
N ILE A 187 12.28 -2.54 -7.74
CA ILE A 187 13.13 -1.59 -7.01
C ILE A 187 13.04 -1.91 -5.53
N GLU A 188 14.17 -2.06 -4.86
CA GLU A 188 14.24 -2.19 -3.40
C GLU A 188 14.55 -0.83 -2.77
N ASP A 189 13.78 -0.50 -1.74
CA ASP A 189 13.96 0.70 -0.93
C ASP A 189 14.21 0.31 0.53
N THR A 190 15.00 1.12 1.21
CA THR A 190 14.99 1.14 2.67
C THR A 190 13.70 1.76 3.19
N PRO A 191 13.21 1.37 4.38
CA PRO A 191 12.00 1.94 4.96
C PRO A 191 12.05 3.46 5.06
N LYS A 192 10.91 4.11 4.84
CA LYS A 192 10.80 5.58 4.84
C LYS A 192 10.98 6.22 6.23
N THR A 193 10.75 5.46 7.30
CA THR A 193 10.75 5.95 8.69
C THR A 193 11.35 4.90 9.61
N SER A 194 11.91 5.33 10.73
CA SER A 194 12.39 4.44 11.80
C SER A 194 11.30 3.47 12.28
N SER A 195 10.04 3.91 12.35
CA SER A 195 8.90 3.08 12.71
C SER A 195 8.57 1.97 11.71
N SER A 196 9.11 2.03 10.48
CA SER A 196 8.97 0.96 9.49
C SER A 196 9.98 -0.16 9.68
N ARG A 197 11.09 0.12 10.41
CA ARG A 197 12.06 -0.90 10.82
C ARG A 197 11.58 -1.47 12.14
N ARG A 198 11.19 -2.73 12.14
CA ARG A 198 10.59 -3.39 13.29
C ARG A 198 10.95 -4.86 13.36
N ILE A 199 10.86 -5.43 14.56
CA ILE A 199 11.02 -6.86 14.81
C ILE A 199 9.62 -7.43 15.08
N ILE A 200 9.28 -8.51 14.40
CA ILE A 200 8.00 -9.22 14.54
C ILE A 200 8.29 -10.58 15.16
N PRO A 201 7.72 -10.90 16.33
CA PRO A 201 7.73 -12.26 16.87
C PRO A 201 6.95 -13.20 15.94
N LEU A 202 7.50 -14.38 15.68
CA LEU A 202 6.85 -15.40 14.86
C LEU A 202 6.16 -16.43 15.73
N PRO A 203 4.93 -16.87 15.39
CA PRO A 203 4.30 -17.99 16.03
C PRO A 203 5.19 -19.25 15.94
N LYS A 204 5.30 -19.99 17.05
CA LYS A 204 6.15 -21.21 17.12
C LYS A 204 5.84 -22.20 16.01
N GLN A 205 4.59 -22.26 15.57
CA GLN A 205 4.11 -23.16 14.52
C GLN A 205 4.67 -22.82 13.12
N LEU A 206 5.12 -21.57 12.89
CA LEU A 206 5.73 -21.17 11.62
C LEU A 206 7.20 -21.61 11.52
N LEU A 207 7.91 -21.77 12.62
CA LEU A 207 9.34 -22.04 12.61
C LEU A 207 9.71 -23.36 11.91
N PRO A 208 9.00 -24.50 12.12
CA PRO A 208 9.25 -25.72 11.35
C PRO A 208 9.06 -25.51 9.84
N LEU A 209 8.00 -24.84 9.43
CA LEU A 209 7.71 -24.55 8.02
C LEU A 209 8.79 -23.69 7.40
N LEU A 210 9.26 -22.66 8.09
CA LEU A 210 10.37 -21.81 7.64
C LEU A 210 11.67 -22.60 7.48
N ARG A 211 11.98 -23.53 8.40
CA ARG A 211 13.16 -24.39 8.29
C ARG A 211 13.08 -25.30 7.05
N GLU A 212 11.92 -25.87 6.78
CA GLU A 212 11.71 -26.68 5.59
C GLU A 212 11.83 -25.90 4.29
N GLU A 213 11.22 -24.71 4.24
CA GLU A 213 11.33 -23.84 3.06
C GLU A 213 12.77 -23.35 2.84
N LYS A 214 13.51 -23.05 3.93
CA LYS A 214 14.94 -22.67 3.84
C LYS A 214 15.79 -23.78 3.22
N LYS A 215 15.53 -25.05 3.59
CA LYS A 215 16.26 -26.20 3.02
C LYS A 215 16.05 -26.37 1.51
N LYS A 216 14.90 -25.95 1.00
CA LYS A 216 14.53 -26.05 -0.43
C LYS A 216 14.97 -24.84 -1.25
N SER A 217 15.39 -23.75 -0.59
CA SER A 217 15.63 -22.46 -1.24
C SER A 217 17.09 -22.28 -1.63
N ASP A 218 17.32 -22.01 -2.92
CA ASP A 218 18.61 -21.59 -3.48
C ASP A 218 18.76 -20.07 -3.55
N SER A 219 17.81 -19.32 -2.96
CA SER A 219 17.74 -17.86 -3.01
C SER A 219 18.08 -17.23 -1.68
N VAL A 220 18.65 -16.04 -1.71
CA VAL A 220 18.78 -15.18 -0.49
C VAL A 220 17.41 -14.69 0.00
N TYR A 221 16.42 -14.58 -0.89
CA TYR A 221 15.07 -14.16 -0.57
C TYR A 221 14.21 -15.35 -0.13
N ILE A 222 13.36 -15.13 0.87
CA ILE A 222 12.40 -16.16 1.33
C ILE A 222 11.40 -16.49 0.22
N ILE A 223 10.98 -15.47 -0.54
CA ILE A 223 10.04 -15.63 -1.64
C ILE A 223 10.74 -15.34 -2.96
N SER A 224 10.97 -16.41 -3.72
CA SER A 224 11.63 -16.35 -5.02
C SER A 224 10.93 -17.24 -6.04
N SER A 225 11.36 -17.18 -7.28
CA SER A 225 10.99 -18.13 -8.32
C SER A 225 12.24 -18.53 -9.10
N LYS A 226 12.61 -19.81 -9.02
CA LYS A 226 13.85 -20.32 -9.63
C LYS A 226 15.08 -19.49 -9.18
N GLY A 227 15.19 -19.21 -7.88
CA GLY A 227 16.27 -18.41 -7.30
C GLY A 227 16.17 -16.89 -7.50
N ASN A 228 15.29 -16.42 -8.39
CA ASN A 228 15.18 -15.00 -8.72
C ASN A 228 14.09 -14.28 -7.89
N PRO A 229 14.31 -13.00 -7.51
CA PRO A 229 13.32 -12.21 -6.82
C PRO A 229 12.10 -11.94 -7.69
N LEU A 230 10.92 -11.89 -7.07
CA LEU A 230 9.65 -11.66 -7.75
C LEU A 230 9.27 -10.18 -7.77
N SER A 231 8.64 -9.73 -8.87
CA SER A 231 7.97 -8.43 -8.91
C SER A 231 6.66 -8.47 -8.11
N VAL A 232 6.26 -7.32 -7.57
CA VAL A 232 5.01 -7.18 -6.80
C VAL A 232 3.81 -7.60 -7.64
N ARG A 233 3.75 -7.16 -8.90
CA ARG A 233 2.66 -7.48 -9.83
C ARG A 233 2.58 -8.97 -10.14
N SER A 234 3.73 -9.62 -10.36
CA SER A 234 3.78 -11.07 -10.61
C SER A 234 3.26 -11.87 -9.42
N TYR A 235 3.61 -11.43 -8.21
CA TYR A 235 3.18 -12.08 -6.98
C TYR A 235 1.69 -11.88 -6.71
N GLN A 236 1.17 -10.67 -6.88
CA GLN A 236 -0.27 -10.39 -6.82
C GLN A 236 -1.05 -11.28 -7.77
N ARG A 237 -0.62 -11.38 -9.03
CA ARG A 237 -1.25 -12.27 -10.01
C ARG A 237 -1.26 -13.74 -9.56
N SER A 238 -0.20 -14.20 -8.89
CA SER A 238 -0.15 -15.56 -8.36
C SER A 238 -1.19 -15.78 -7.26
N PHE A 239 -1.42 -14.77 -6.42
CA PHE A 239 -2.45 -14.78 -5.39
C PHE A 239 -3.87 -14.74 -5.99
N ASP A 240 -4.10 -13.91 -7.01
CA ASP A 240 -5.39 -13.83 -7.71
C ASP A 240 -5.76 -15.18 -8.35
N LEU A 241 -4.78 -15.85 -8.97
CA LEU A 241 -4.97 -17.18 -9.54
C LEU A 241 -5.28 -18.24 -8.47
N LEU A 242 -4.67 -18.15 -7.29
CA LEU A 242 -4.98 -19.03 -6.17
C LEU A 242 -6.43 -18.83 -5.71
N GLN A 243 -6.88 -17.59 -5.50
CA GLN A 243 -8.25 -17.28 -5.11
C GLN A 243 -9.25 -17.81 -6.14
N LYS A 244 -8.98 -17.59 -7.44
CA LYS A 244 -9.81 -18.11 -8.52
C LYS A 244 -9.92 -19.64 -8.49
N LYS A 245 -8.80 -20.34 -8.29
CA LYS A 245 -8.77 -21.82 -8.17
C LYS A 245 -9.59 -22.31 -6.97
N LEU A 246 -9.56 -21.59 -5.86
CA LEU A 246 -10.29 -21.93 -4.63
C LEU A 246 -11.75 -21.47 -4.65
N LYS A 247 -12.19 -20.80 -5.71
CA LYS A 247 -13.53 -20.18 -5.83
C LYS A 247 -13.83 -19.23 -4.67
N ILE A 248 -12.80 -18.50 -4.21
CA ILE A 248 -12.92 -17.46 -3.19
C ILE A 248 -13.16 -16.12 -3.91
N PRO A 249 -14.08 -15.26 -3.45
CA PRO A 249 -14.27 -13.93 -4.01
C PRO A 249 -12.96 -13.15 -4.04
N HIS A 250 -12.69 -12.45 -5.16
CA HIS A 250 -11.44 -11.71 -5.33
C HIS A 250 -11.28 -10.63 -4.25
N ARG A 251 -10.17 -10.66 -3.55
CA ARG A 251 -9.70 -9.61 -2.65
C ARG A 251 -8.26 -9.28 -2.96
N GLY A 252 -7.90 -7.99 -2.88
CA GLY A 252 -6.51 -7.56 -3.09
C GLY A 252 -5.57 -8.18 -2.05
N PHE A 253 -4.29 -8.29 -2.38
CA PHE A 253 -3.28 -8.93 -1.51
C PHE A 253 -3.24 -8.33 -0.09
N HIS A 254 -3.56 -7.04 0.05
CA HIS A 254 -3.58 -6.36 1.36
C HIS A 254 -4.64 -6.92 2.32
N SER A 255 -5.65 -7.63 1.81
CA SER A 255 -6.66 -8.32 2.64
C SER A 255 -6.06 -9.41 3.53
N LEU A 256 -4.91 -10.02 3.17
CA LEU A 256 -4.20 -10.94 4.06
C LEU A 256 -3.76 -10.25 5.35
N ARG A 257 -3.21 -9.04 5.22
CA ARG A 257 -2.81 -8.21 6.37
C ARG A 257 -4.02 -7.75 7.18
N HIS A 258 -5.12 -7.42 6.52
CA HIS A 258 -6.37 -7.10 7.21
C HIS A 258 -6.90 -8.29 7.98
N THR A 259 -6.87 -9.48 7.40
CA THR A 259 -7.25 -10.73 8.08
C THR A 259 -6.38 -11.00 9.30
N PHE A 260 -5.04 -10.87 9.16
CA PHE A 260 -4.14 -10.96 10.31
C PHE A 260 -4.53 -10.00 11.43
N ALA A 261 -4.74 -8.72 11.09
CA ALA A 261 -5.05 -7.71 12.10
C ALA A 261 -6.38 -7.97 12.82
N THR A 262 -7.41 -8.39 12.07
CA THR A 262 -8.71 -8.75 12.64
C THR A 262 -8.58 -9.98 13.56
N ARG A 263 -7.91 -11.06 13.11
CA ARG A 263 -7.69 -12.25 13.93
C ARG A 263 -6.85 -11.97 15.17
N ALA A 264 -5.82 -11.14 15.07
CA ALA A 264 -5.01 -10.74 16.21
C ALA A 264 -5.84 -10.05 17.30
N LEU A 265 -6.73 -9.13 16.92
CA LEU A 265 -7.64 -8.47 17.85
C LEU A 265 -8.68 -9.44 18.44
N GLU A 266 -9.24 -10.34 17.62
CA GLU A 266 -10.15 -11.41 18.08
C GLU A 266 -9.48 -12.34 19.10
N CYS A 267 -8.17 -12.60 18.93
CA CYS A 267 -7.36 -13.35 19.89
C CYS A 267 -6.96 -12.55 21.14
N GLY A 268 -7.40 -11.30 21.29
CA GLY A 268 -7.14 -10.47 22.46
C GLY A 268 -5.85 -9.65 22.40
N MET A 269 -5.19 -9.56 21.24
CA MET A 269 -4.03 -8.66 21.08
C MET A 269 -4.48 -7.20 21.22
N ASP A 270 -3.78 -6.43 22.06
CA ASP A 270 -4.08 -5.02 22.23
C ASP A 270 -3.71 -4.20 20.99
N VAL A 271 -4.38 -3.05 20.81
CA VAL A 271 -4.23 -2.19 19.62
C VAL A 271 -2.82 -1.61 19.48
N LYS A 272 -2.14 -1.35 20.58
CA LYS A 272 -0.76 -0.80 20.56
C LYS A 272 0.21 -1.85 20.04
N THR A 273 0.20 -3.04 20.61
CA THR A 273 1.02 -4.19 20.16
C THR A 273 0.76 -4.50 18.70
N LEU A 274 -0.52 -4.56 18.27
CA LEU A 274 -0.86 -4.78 16.88
C LEU A 274 -0.33 -3.67 15.96
N SER A 275 -0.43 -2.41 16.40
CA SER A 275 0.09 -1.26 15.64
C SER A 275 1.61 -1.34 15.45
N GLU A 276 2.36 -1.76 16.47
CA GLU A 276 3.80 -1.96 16.43
C GLU A 276 4.18 -3.09 15.46
N ILE A 277 3.52 -4.24 15.55
CA ILE A 277 3.72 -5.39 14.63
C ILE A 277 3.43 -4.97 13.19
N LEU A 278 2.34 -4.26 12.97
CA LEU A 278 1.98 -3.76 11.64
C LEU A 278 2.90 -2.64 11.14
N GLY A 279 3.62 -1.94 12.00
CA GLY A 279 4.43 -0.76 11.65
C GLY A 279 3.54 0.39 11.16
N HIS A 280 2.49 0.70 11.90
CA HIS A 280 1.70 1.91 11.70
C HIS A 280 2.36 3.07 12.45
N LYS A 281 2.24 4.30 11.89
CA LYS A 281 2.82 5.50 12.52
C LYS A 281 2.18 5.83 13.87
N SER A 282 0.94 5.42 14.08
CA SER A 282 0.16 5.70 15.28
C SER A 282 -0.87 4.58 15.48
N PRO A 283 -1.16 4.20 16.76
CA PRO A 283 -2.24 3.28 17.08
C PRO A 283 -3.61 3.71 16.56
N THR A 284 -3.83 5.01 16.40
CA THR A 284 -5.06 5.59 15.83
C THR A 284 -5.37 5.03 14.44
N VAL A 285 -4.33 4.76 13.63
CA VAL A 285 -4.50 4.15 12.30
C VAL A 285 -5.08 2.74 12.42
N THR A 286 -4.63 1.96 13.38
CA THR A 286 -5.13 0.63 13.67
C THR A 286 -6.55 0.69 14.25
N LEU A 287 -6.77 1.59 15.21
CA LEU A 287 -8.05 1.80 15.85
C LEU A 287 -9.14 2.15 14.83
N ASN A 288 -8.95 3.21 14.05
CA ASN A 288 -9.92 3.67 13.05
C ASN A 288 -10.23 2.60 12.00
N ARG A 289 -9.26 1.72 11.72
CA ARG A 289 -9.40 0.73 10.66
C ARG A 289 -10.06 -0.57 11.08
N TYR A 290 -9.89 -1.00 12.34
CA TYR A 290 -10.29 -2.35 12.77
C TYR A 290 -11.32 -2.38 13.92
N VAL A 291 -11.55 -1.28 14.63
CA VAL A 291 -12.45 -1.25 15.81
C VAL A 291 -13.92 -1.53 15.46
N HIS A 292 -14.35 -1.24 14.23
CA HIS A 292 -15.74 -1.50 13.83
C HIS A 292 -16.10 -3.00 13.73
N SER A 293 -15.11 -3.89 13.58
CA SER A 293 -15.33 -5.35 13.44
C SER A 293 -15.44 -6.11 14.76
N LEU A 294 -15.42 -5.42 15.91
CA LEU A 294 -15.22 -6.04 17.23
C LEU A 294 -16.48 -6.14 18.11
N MET A 295 -17.69 -6.19 17.56
CA MET A 295 -18.88 -6.25 18.41
C MET A 295 -18.92 -7.53 19.26
N GLU A 296 -18.51 -8.68 18.72
CA GLU A 296 -18.42 -9.94 19.48
C GLU A 296 -17.34 -9.86 20.56
N HIS A 297 -16.19 -9.27 20.23
CA HIS A 297 -15.15 -9.04 21.22
C HIS A 297 -15.61 -8.12 22.36
N LYS A 298 -16.38 -7.06 22.05
CA LYS A 298 -16.98 -6.19 23.08
C LYS A 298 -17.91 -6.99 24.00
N LYS A 299 -18.77 -7.85 23.45
CA LYS A 299 -19.65 -8.72 24.24
C LYS A 299 -18.83 -9.65 25.13
N ASP A 300 -17.76 -10.23 24.61
CA ASP A 300 -16.91 -11.16 25.36
C ASP A 300 -16.19 -10.44 26.51
N MET A 301 -15.68 -9.24 26.27
CA MET A 301 -15.07 -8.41 27.32
C MET A 301 -16.09 -8.01 28.40
N MET A 302 -17.30 -7.62 27.99
CA MET A 302 -18.38 -7.32 28.94
C MET A 302 -18.80 -8.55 29.75
N ASN A 303 -18.85 -9.72 29.12
CA ASN A 303 -19.13 -10.97 29.84
C ASN A 303 -18.01 -11.37 30.85
N ARG A 304 -16.75 -11.08 30.51
CA ARG A 304 -15.62 -11.25 31.45
C ARG A 304 -15.72 -10.28 32.62
N LEU A 305 -16.05 -9.01 32.36
CA LEU A 305 -16.28 -8.02 33.40
C LEU A 305 -17.44 -8.42 34.29
N GLY A 306 -18.53 -8.95 33.72
CA GLY A 306 -19.70 -9.42 34.47
C GLY A 306 -19.41 -10.58 35.41
N LYS A 307 -18.32 -11.34 35.24
CA LYS A 307 -17.89 -12.40 36.17
C LYS A 307 -17.26 -11.86 37.45
N LEU A 308 -17.03 -10.57 37.57
CA LEU A 308 -16.53 -9.92 38.78
C LEU A 308 -17.66 -9.52 39.74
N PHE A 309 -18.90 -9.63 39.30
CA PHE A 309 -20.09 -9.47 40.13
C PHE A 309 -20.56 -10.80 40.67
#